data_45aa9c97f278ae7b3b6bacca6ab97b44
#
_entry.id   45aa9c97f278ae7b3b6bacca6ab97b44
#
_cell.length_a   1.000
_cell.length_b   1.000
_cell.length_c   1.000
_cell.angle_alpha   90.00
_cell.angle_beta   90.00
_cell.angle_gamma   90.00
#
_symmetry.space_group_name_H-M   'P 1'
#
loop_
_entity.id
_entity.type
_entity.pdbx_description
1 polymer ?
#
loop_
_entity_poly.entity_id
_entity_poly.type
_entity_poly.pdbx_seq_one_letter_code
_entity_poly.pdbx_strand_id
1 'polypeptide(L)'
;EELDLKVTCYRISVAVGRDEDGFANNFSGYYNFCKFIVLRDRMQNGFKAVKEIEMWVPKKATVNIACIDWMVDLMVKISEKNESAGEVFHISNPDPPQSSWLMEKSLKVLGKLGICVDGIKIFTYDRLKKDIIKTPESPIEKTFSYYQDYAESELRFDNANVKKVLGYMPKHPK
;
A
#
# COMPACT_ATOMS: atom_id res chain seq x y z
N GLU A 1 3.79 -41.30 -4.91
CA GLU A 1 4.34 -41.05 -3.58
C GLU A 1 3.97 -39.63 -3.20
N GLU A 2 3.10 -39.46 -2.18
CA GLU A 2 2.86 -38.15 -1.57
C GLU A 2 4.14 -37.74 -0.82
N LEU A 3 4.74 -36.63 -1.25
CA LEU A 3 5.87 -36.03 -0.54
C LEU A 3 5.31 -35.33 0.70
N ASP A 4 5.67 -35.81 1.89
CA ASP A 4 5.36 -35.12 3.16
C ASP A 4 6.28 -33.90 3.33
N LEU A 5 5.99 -32.84 2.55
CA LEU A 5 6.75 -31.59 2.57
C LEU A 5 6.10 -30.61 3.55
N LYS A 6 6.84 -30.22 4.56
CA LYS A 6 6.47 -29.12 5.46
C LYS A 6 6.81 -27.80 4.77
N VAL A 7 5.78 -27.08 4.34
CA VAL A 7 5.93 -25.81 3.61
C VAL A 7 5.62 -24.64 4.53
N THR A 8 6.56 -23.67 4.62
CA THR A 8 6.31 -22.37 5.27
C THR A 8 5.69 -21.41 4.25
N CYS A 9 4.54 -20.82 4.58
CA CYS A 9 3.83 -19.90 3.71
C CYS A 9 3.97 -18.46 4.22
N TYR A 10 4.42 -17.54 3.36
CA TYR A 10 4.50 -16.11 3.66
C TYR A 10 3.43 -15.34 2.90
N ARG A 11 2.53 -14.67 3.62
CA ARG A 11 1.52 -13.75 3.08
C ARG A 11 2.04 -12.33 3.27
N ILE A 12 2.65 -11.78 2.22
CA ILE A 12 3.27 -10.46 2.28
C ILE A 12 2.23 -9.35 2.05
N SER A 13 2.42 -8.20 2.71
CA SER A 13 1.70 -6.95 2.41
C SER A 13 2.27 -6.27 1.16
N VAL A 14 1.82 -5.06 0.86
CA VAL A 14 2.33 -4.31 -0.29
C VAL A 14 3.78 -3.92 -0.06
N ALA A 15 4.70 -4.48 -0.84
CA ALA A 15 6.11 -4.14 -0.78
C ALA A 15 6.37 -2.77 -1.43
N VAL A 16 7.14 -1.95 -0.73
CA VAL A 16 7.66 -0.66 -1.23
C VAL A 16 9.19 -0.67 -1.24
N GLY A 17 9.81 0.40 -1.69
CA GLY A 17 11.25 0.54 -1.78
C GLY A 17 12.01 0.20 -0.50
N ARG A 18 13.32 0.08 -0.59
CA ARG A 18 14.19 -0.18 0.56
C ARG A 18 14.13 0.99 1.54
N ASP A 19 14.28 0.70 2.83
CA ASP A 19 14.30 1.72 3.88
C ASP A 19 15.55 2.63 3.77
N GLU A 20 16.68 2.05 3.38
CA GLU A 20 17.97 2.75 3.32
C GLU A 20 17.99 3.90 2.30
N ASP A 21 17.48 3.68 1.08
CA ASP A 21 17.62 4.61 -0.06
C ASP A 21 16.34 4.80 -0.88
N GLY A 22 15.26 4.13 -0.50
CA GLY A 22 13.99 4.16 -1.22
C GLY A 22 14.02 3.46 -2.58
N PHE A 23 15.09 2.76 -2.95
CA PHE A 23 15.20 2.10 -4.24
C PHE A 23 14.09 1.05 -4.44
N ALA A 24 13.42 1.13 -5.59
CA ALA A 24 12.43 0.17 -6.03
C ALA A 24 12.63 -0.14 -7.52
N ASN A 25 12.55 -1.42 -7.87
CA ASN A 25 12.60 -1.89 -9.26
C ASN A 25 11.22 -2.28 -9.81
N ASN A 26 10.22 -2.38 -8.94
CA ASN A 26 8.84 -2.68 -9.29
C ASN A 26 7.93 -1.57 -8.74
N PHE A 27 7.14 -0.97 -9.63
CA PHE A 27 6.22 0.13 -9.33
C PHE A 27 4.77 -0.32 -9.46
N SER A 28 4.42 -1.49 -8.92
CA SER A 28 3.04 -1.98 -8.77
C SER A 28 2.43 -1.60 -7.41
N GLY A 29 1.24 -2.09 -7.13
CA GLY A 29 0.58 -1.85 -5.85
C GLY A 29 0.37 -0.37 -5.55
N TYR A 30 0.86 0.11 -4.42
CA TYR A 30 0.73 1.50 -3.99
C TYR A 30 1.30 2.52 -4.99
N TYR A 31 2.37 2.17 -5.70
CA TYR A 31 2.95 3.06 -6.71
C TYR A 31 2.02 3.39 -7.88
N ASN A 32 0.94 2.60 -8.10
CA ASN A 32 -0.07 2.93 -9.11
C ASN A 32 -0.79 4.24 -8.79
N PHE A 33 -0.95 4.59 -7.52
CA PHE A 33 -1.44 5.91 -7.12
C PHE A 33 -0.50 7.03 -7.61
N CYS A 34 0.81 6.89 -7.36
CA CYS A 34 1.79 7.87 -7.81
C CYS A 34 1.86 7.95 -9.33
N LYS A 35 1.83 6.80 -10.02
CA LYS A 35 1.79 6.76 -11.50
C LYS A 35 0.56 7.48 -12.07
N PHE A 36 -0.60 7.29 -11.44
CA PHE A 36 -1.81 7.99 -11.85
C PHE A 36 -1.61 9.51 -11.83
N ILE A 37 -1.03 10.06 -10.76
CA ILE A 37 -0.78 11.49 -10.64
C ILE A 37 0.21 11.98 -11.70
N VAL A 38 1.30 11.24 -11.93
CA VAL A 38 2.31 11.58 -12.96
C VAL A 38 1.71 11.52 -14.36
N LEU A 39 0.89 10.51 -14.66
CA LEU A 39 0.21 10.40 -15.95
C LEU A 39 -0.77 11.56 -16.18
N ARG A 40 -1.54 11.91 -15.14
CA ARG A 40 -2.42 13.07 -15.18
C ARG A 40 -1.65 14.35 -15.52
N ASP A 41 -0.53 14.61 -14.83
CA ASP A 41 0.32 15.76 -15.10
C ASP A 41 0.79 15.80 -16.55
N ARG A 42 1.31 14.69 -17.06
CA ARG A 42 1.77 14.59 -18.46
C ARG A 42 0.66 14.82 -19.49
N MET A 43 -0.54 14.33 -19.22
CA MET A 43 -1.68 14.54 -20.12
C MET A 43 -2.17 15.99 -20.10
N GLN A 44 -2.00 16.72 -18.99
CA GLN A 44 -2.43 18.10 -18.85
C GLN A 44 -1.46 19.12 -19.45
N ASN A 45 -0.18 18.78 -19.58
CA ASN A 45 0.82 19.65 -20.22
C ASN A 45 0.51 20.00 -21.70
N GLY A 46 -0.58 19.42 -22.28
CA GLY A 46 -1.13 19.79 -23.58
C GLY A 46 -2.52 20.48 -23.55
N PHE A 47 -3.22 20.53 -22.40
CA PHE A 47 -4.58 21.05 -22.29
C PHE A 47 -4.76 21.92 -21.04
N LYS A 48 -5.20 23.17 -21.27
CA LYS A 48 -5.31 24.24 -20.25
C LYS A 48 -6.38 24.05 -19.17
N ALA A 49 -7.06 22.93 -19.07
CA ALA A 49 -8.10 22.72 -18.06
C ALA A 49 -7.68 21.65 -17.04
N VAL A 50 -7.26 22.10 -15.87
CA VAL A 50 -7.04 21.20 -14.71
C VAL A 50 -8.42 20.69 -14.24
N LYS A 51 -8.80 19.46 -14.62
CA LYS A 51 -9.98 18.82 -14.06
C LYS A 51 -9.71 18.50 -12.58
N GLU A 52 -10.51 19.06 -11.67
CA GLU A 52 -10.41 18.71 -10.25
C GLU A 52 -10.69 17.22 -10.05
N ILE A 53 -9.90 16.59 -9.18
CA ILE A 53 -10.08 15.20 -8.76
C ILE A 53 -10.33 15.19 -7.27
N GLU A 54 -11.47 14.68 -6.87
CA GLU A 54 -11.80 14.43 -5.48
C GLU A 54 -11.62 12.94 -5.17
N MET A 55 -10.79 12.66 -4.18
CA MET A 55 -10.54 11.30 -3.69
C MET A 55 -11.13 11.18 -2.29
N TRP A 56 -12.05 10.26 -2.13
CA TRP A 56 -12.76 10.05 -0.87
C TRP A 56 -12.30 8.74 -0.23
N VAL A 57 -11.77 8.79 0.97
CA VAL A 57 -11.29 7.61 1.71
C VAL A 57 -11.88 7.55 3.11
N PRO A 58 -12.16 6.36 3.67
CA PRO A 58 -12.60 6.24 5.05
C PRO A 58 -11.54 6.78 6.00
N LYS A 59 -11.98 7.52 7.02
CA LYS A 59 -11.08 8.15 7.99
C LYS A 59 -10.16 7.17 8.71
N LYS A 60 -10.64 5.93 8.93
CA LYS A 60 -9.88 4.87 9.61
C LYS A 60 -9.17 3.91 8.66
N ALA A 61 -9.33 4.09 7.34
CA ALA A 61 -8.69 3.21 6.38
C ALA A 61 -7.16 3.28 6.48
N THR A 62 -6.52 2.13 6.37
CA THR A 62 -5.06 1.99 6.40
C THR A 62 -4.58 1.23 5.17
N VAL A 63 -3.41 1.59 4.67
CA VAL A 63 -2.73 0.83 3.61
C VAL A 63 -1.54 0.12 4.23
N ASN A 64 -1.58 -1.21 4.24
CA ASN A 64 -0.47 -1.97 4.78
C ASN A 64 0.65 -2.06 3.75
N ILE A 65 1.61 -1.16 3.87
CA ILE A 65 2.85 -1.10 3.10
C ILE A 65 4.03 -1.42 4.01
N ALA A 66 5.04 -2.09 3.46
CA ALA A 66 6.28 -2.36 4.19
C ALA A 66 7.49 -2.31 3.26
N CYS A 67 8.64 -1.88 3.80
CA CYS A 67 9.90 -1.84 3.07
C CYS A 67 10.36 -3.24 2.72
N ILE A 68 10.83 -3.44 1.49
CA ILE A 68 11.18 -4.78 0.98
C ILE A 68 12.31 -5.43 1.77
N ASP A 69 13.32 -4.68 2.17
CA ASP A 69 14.45 -5.13 2.97
C ASP A 69 14.00 -5.61 4.37
N TRP A 70 13.11 -4.87 5.03
CA TRP A 70 12.50 -5.29 6.29
C TRP A 70 11.71 -6.60 6.13
N MET A 71 10.94 -6.73 5.06
CA MET A 71 10.17 -7.96 4.78
C MET A 71 11.10 -9.16 4.59
N VAL A 72 12.17 -9.00 3.79
CA VAL A 72 13.13 -10.06 3.51
C VAL A 72 13.85 -10.48 4.79
N ASP A 73 14.34 -9.52 5.60
CA ASP A 73 14.98 -9.80 6.88
C ASP A 73 14.06 -10.59 7.82
N LEU A 74 12.79 -10.21 7.88
CA LEU A 74 11.79 -10.91 8.68
C LEU A 74 11.56 -12.34 8.19
N MET A 75 11.43 -12.55 6.88
CA MET A 75 11.24 -13.87 6.27
C MET A 75 12.45 -14.77 6.52
N VAL A 76 13.68 -14.24 6.38
CA VAL A 76 14.92 -14.98 6.68
C VAL A 76 14.94 -15.42 8.13
N LYS A 77 14.72 -14.50 9.08
CA LYS A 77 14.70 -14.82 10.53
C LYS A 77 13.65 -15.88 10.90
N ILE A 78 12.49 -15.88 10.24
CA ILE A 78 11.47 -16.91 10.43
C ILE A 78 11.95 -18.25 9.85
N SER A 79 12.52 -18.24 8.64
CA SER A 79 12.99 -19.46 7.97
C SER A 79 14.11 -20.19 8.74
N GLU A 80 14.87 -19.48 9.56
CA GLU A 80 15.90 -20.08 10.44
C GLU A 80 15.33 -20.83 11.64
N LYS A 81 14.01 -20.77 11.86
CA LYS A 81 13.33 -21.43 12.97
C LYS A 81 12.67 -22.72 12.52
N ASN A 82 13.00 -23.84 13.16
CA ASN A 82 12.39 -25.13 12.86
C ASN A 82 10.86 -25.12 13.04
N GLU A 83 10.37 -24.33 13.98
CA GLU A 83 8.95 -24.17 14.30
C GLU A 83 8.16 -23.43 13.20
N SER A 84 8.86 -22.86 12.20
CA SER A 84 8.22 -22.23 11.04
C SER A 84 7.66 -23.22 10.03
N ALA A 85 8.17 -24.45 10.06
CA ALA A 85 7.81 -25.47 9.09
C ALA A 85 6.34 -25.89 9.20
N GLY A 86 5.58 -25.77 8.12
CA GLY A 86 4.14 -26.07 8.07
C GLY A 86 3.23 -24.91 8.49
N GLU A 87 3.80 -23.76 8.86
CA GLU A 87 3.04 -22.61 9.37
C GLU A 87 2.84 -21.50 8.30
N VAL A 88 1.85 -20.64 8.55
CA VAL A 88 1.53 -19.47 7.71
C VAL A 88 1.86 -18.18 8.47
N PHE A 89 2.62 -17.29 7.85
CA PHE A 89 3.02 -16.01 8.43
C PHE A 89 2.51 -14.83 7.61
N HIS A 90 1.87 -13.86 8.24
CA HIS A 90 1.64 -12.56 7.64
C HIS A 90 2.87 -11.69 7.82
N ILE A 91 3.49 -11.31 6.71
CA ILE A 91 4.62 -10.36 6.68
C ILE A 91 4.06 -8.99 6.37
N SER A 92 3.61 -8.31 7.42
CA SER A 92 2.86 -7.06 7.31
C SER A 92 3.32 -6.06 8.35
N ASN A 93 3.24 -4.78 8.00
CA ASN A 93 3.53 -3.68 8.92
C ASN A 93 2.56 -3.75 10.13
N PRO A 94 3.07 -3.86 11.36
CA PRO A 94 2.21 -3.93 12.55
C PRO A 94 1.49 -2.62 12.86
N ASP A 95 1.97 -1.48 12.29
CA ASP A 95 1.41 -0.14 12.48
C ASP A 95 1.29 0.56 11.11
N PRO A 96 0.33 0.12 10.26
CA PRO A 96 0.20 0.65 8.91
C PRO A 96 -0.30 2.10 8.92
N PRO A 97 0.21 2.96 8.01
CA PRO A 97 -0.23 4.35 7.92
C PRO A 97 -1.68 4.46 7.45
N GLN A 98 -2.35 5.55 7.86
CA GLN A 98 -3.65 5.91 7.31
C GLN A 98 -3.56 6.21 5.83
N SER A 99 -4.57 5.76 5.06
CA SER A 99 -4.63 5.93 3.60
C SER A 99 -4.59 7.40 3.19
N SER A 100 -5.37 8.26 3.87
CA SER A 100 -5.39 9.70 3.60
C SER A 100 -4.03 10.35 3.84
N TRP A 101 -3.39 10.05 4.98
CA TRP A 101 -2.07 10.58 5.31
C TRP A 101 -1.02 10.17 4.28
N LEU A 102 -1.02 8.92 3.86
CA LEU A 102 -0.08 8.39 2.87
C LEU A 102 -0.26 9.07 1.51
N MET A 103 -1.51 9.24 1.06
CA MET A 103 -1.84 9.93 -0.18
C MET A 103 -1.41 11.39 -0.16
N GLU A 104 -1.72 12.13 0.91
CA GLU A 104 -1.30 13.53 1.08
C GLU A 104 0.22 13.69 1.08
N LYS A 105 0.93 12.80 1.77
CA LYS A 105 2.41 12.80 1.76
C LYS A 105 2.96 12.56 0.38
N SER A 106 2.37 11.65 -0.39
CA SER A 106 2.79 11.37 -1.76
C SER A 106 2.55 12.55 -2.69
N LEU A 107 1.40 13.21 -2.60
CA LEU A 107 1.15 14.45 -3.35
C LEU A 107 2.19 15.52 -3.02
N LYS A 108 2.51 15.70 -1.73
CA LYS A 108 3.53 16.66 -1.30
C LYS A 108 4.91 16.35 -1.89
N VAL A 109 5.30 15.07 -1.95
CA VAL A 109 6.60 14.65 -2.53
C VAL A 109 6.59 14.86 -4.05
N LEU A 110 5.52 14.43 -4.73
CA LEU A 110 5.39 14.62 -6.20
C LEU A 110 5.42 16.09 -6.57
N GLY A 111 4.74 16.97 -5.83
CA GLY A 111 4.78 18.40 -6.03
C GLY A 111 6.20 19.00 -5.89
N LYS A 112 6.99 18.51 -4.91
CA LYS A 112 8.40 18.91 -4.78
C LYS A 112 9.28 18.46 -5.96
N LEU A 113 8.88 17.38 -6.63
CA LEU A 113 9.54 16.87 -7.85
C LEU A 113 9.06 17.56 -9.14
N GLY A 114 8.24 18.61 -9.01
CA GLY A 114 7.74 19.38 -10.15
C GLY A 114 6.52 18.78 -10.85
N ILE A 115 5.91 17.73 -10.29
CA ILE A 115 4.66 17.16 -10.81
C ILE A 115 3.50 18.04 -10.37
N CYS A 116 2.63 18.44 -11.32
CA CYS A 116 1.44 19.23 -11.00
C CYS A 116 0.42 18.40 -10.22
N VAL A 117 0.22 18.77 -8.96
CA VAL A 117 -0.75 18.15 -8.06
C VAL A 117 -1.97 19.05 -7.80
N ASP A 118 -2.04 20.20 -8.44
CA ASP A 118 -3.13 21.14 -8.29
C ASP A 118 -4.47 20.52 -8.69
N GLY A 119 -5.53 20.88 -7.97
CA GLY A 119 -6.86 20.33 -8.16
C GLY A 119 -7.06 18.89 -7.69
N ILE A 120 -6.06 18.26 -7.04
CA ILE A 120 -6.25 16.97 -6.38
C ILE A 120 -6.57 17.21 -4.91
N LYS A 121 -7.75 16.77 -4.49
CA LYS A 121 -8.25 16.94 -3.12
C LYS A 121 -8.52 15.59 -2.50
N ILE A 122 -8.04 15.37 -1.28
CA ILE A 122 -8.29 14.14 -0.51
C ILE A 122 -9.25 14.48 0.61
N PHE A 123 -10.37 13.78 0.64
CA PHE A 123 -11.40 13.93 1.65
C PHE A 123 -11.53 12.64 2.46
N THR A 124 -11.90 12.78 3.73
CA THR A 124 -12.16 11.63 4.59
C THR A 124 -13.62 11.59 5.02
N TYR A 125 -14.17 10.37 5.23
CA TYR A 125 -15.51 10.17 5.72
C TYR A 125 -15.58 9.10 6.81
N ASP A 126 -16.55 9.20 7.73
CA ASP A 126 -16.72 8.24 8.83
C ASP A 126 -17.66 7.07 8.46
N ARG A 127 -18.61 7.29 7.52
CA ARG A 127 -19.54 6.27 7.02
C ARG A 127 -19.77 6.46 5.52
N LEU A 128 -19.76 5.36 4.79
CA LEU A 128 -20.11 5.34 3.37
C LEU A 128 -21.46 5.98 3.14
N LYS A 129 -21.49 7.14 2.49
CA LYS A 129 -22.65 7.58 1.73
C LYS A 129 -22.49 6.96 0.36
N LYS A 130 -23.33 5.96 0.03
CA LYS A 130 -23.32 5.26 -1.27
C LYS A 130 -23.40 6.20 -2.48
N ASP A 131 -23.89 7.41 -2.27
CA ASP A 131 -24.09 8.44 -3.31
C ASP A 131 -22.78 9.16 -3.71
N ILE A 132 -21.67 8.94 -3.02
CA ILE A 132 -20.38 9.59 -3.32
C ILE A 132 -19.55 8.78 -4.33
N ILE A 133 -19.84 7.50 -4.50
CA ILE A 133 -19.13 6.64 -5.45
C ILE A 133 -19.61 6.97 -6.86
N LYS A 134 -18.90 7.87 -7.52
CA LYS A 134 -19.11 8.13 -8.95
C LYS A 134 -18.69 6.91 -9.76
N THR A 135 -19.49 6.50 -10.72
CA THR A 135 -19.10 5.49 -11.71
C THR A 135 -17.84 5.98 -12.44
N PRO A 136 -16.76 5.18 -12.51
CA PRO A 136 -15.54 5.61 -13.18
C PRO A 136 -15.82 5.95 -14.64
N GLU A 137 -15.54 7.17 -15.07
CA GLU A 137 -15.81 7.66 -16.43
C GLU A 137 -14.63 7.41 -17.38
N SER A 138 -13.42 7.34 -16.86
CA SER A 138 -12.21 7.18 -17.67
C SER A 138 -11.52 5.81 -17.44
N PRO A 139 -10.70 5.31 -18.40
CA PRO A 139 -9.90 4.11 -18.21
C PRO A 139 -8.96 4.20 -16.99
N ILE A 140 -8.49 5.40 -16.68
CA ILE A 140 -7.59 5.67 -15.54
C ILE A 140 -8.35 5.54 -14.23
N GLU A 141 -9.57 6.10 -14.14
CA GLU A 141 -10.45 5.95 -12.96
C GLU A 141 -10.84 4.49 -12.76
N LYS A 142 -11.12 3.74 -13.85
CA LYS A 142 -11.37 2.29 -13.78
C LYS A 142 -10.19 1.53 -13.20
N THR A 143 -8.95 1.85 -13.62
CA THR A 143 -7.77 1.21 -13.06
C THR A 143 -7.63 1.52 -11.57
N PHE A 144 -7.97 2.73 -11.14
CA PHE A 144 -7.94 3.12 -9.74
C PHE A 144 -9.01 2.41 -8.92
N SER A 145 -10.20 2.20 -9.48
CA SER A 145 -11.30 1.51 -8.78
C SER A 145 -10.96 0.08 -8.35
N TYR A 146 -10.08 -0.63 -9.05
CA TYR A 146 -9.62 -1.96 -8.62
C TYR A 146 -8.85 -1.96 -7.29
N TYR A 147 -8.24 -0.83 -6.93
CA TYR A 147 -7.52 -0.68 -5.66
C TYR A 147 -8.33 0.04 -4.60
N GLN A 148 -9.51 0.53 -4.94
CA GLN A 148 -10.35 1.32 -4.06
C GLN A 148 -10.76 0.51 -2.82
N ASP A 149 -11.25 -0.71 -3.01
CA ASP A 149 -11.67 -1.59 -1.92
C ASP A 149 -10.53 -1.84 -0.92
N TYR A 150 -9.29 -1.98 -1.43
CA TYR A 150 -8.12 -2.14 -0.58
C TYR A 150 -7.75 -0.85 0.16
N ALA A 151 -7.78 0.29 -0.53
CA ALA A 151 -7.47 1.60 0.05
C ALA A 151 -8.54 2.08 1.05
N GLU A 152 -9.78 1.59 0.92
CA GLU A 152 -10.91 1.89 1.80
C GLU A 152 -11.05 0.89 2.96
N SER A 153 -10.24 -0.18 2.97
CA SER A 153 -10.35 -1.22 3.98
C SER A 153 -9.78 -0.78 5.33
N GLU A 154 -10.42 -1.22 6.41
CA GLU A 154 -9.90 -1.15 7.78
C GLU A 154 -9.20 -2.46 8.17
N LEU A 155 -8.73 -3.24 7.19
CA LEU A 155 -8.14 -4.55 7.43
C LEU A 155 -6.83 -4.44 8.21
N ARG A 156 -6.75 -5.22 9.28
CA ARG A 156 -5.52 -5.42 10.05
C ARG A 156 -5.10 -6.87 9.92
N PHE A 157 -3.83 -7.07 9.62
CA PHE A 157 -3.26 -8.41 9.51
C PHE A 157 -2.75 -8.85 10.87
N ASP A 158 -3.05 -10.09 11.24
CA ASP A 158 -2.57 -10.67 12.48
C ASP A 158 -1.13 -11.19 12.32
N ASN A 159 -0.23 -10.66 13.13
CA ASN A 159 1.17 -11.06 13.19
C ASN A 159 1.47 -12.01 14.37
N ALA A 160 0.45 -12.70 14.92
CA ALA A 160 0.61 -13.57 16.08
C ALA A 160 1.62 -14.69 15.84
N ASN A 161 1.59 -15.34 14.67
CA ASN A 161 2.55 -16.40 14.33
C ASN A 161 3.98 -15.90 14.27
N VAL A 162 4.22 -14.68 13.75
CA VAL A 162 5.54 -14.05 13.75
C VAL A 162 6.03 -13.86 15.19
N LYS A 163 5.19 -13.30 16.05
CA LYS A 163 5.51 -13.09 17.48
C LYS A 163 5.78 -14.40 18.21
N LYS A 164 4.99 -15.44 17.90
CA LYS A 164 5.15 -16.78 18.50
C LYS A 164 6.50 -17.39 18.17
N VAL A 165 6.92 -17.33 16.90
CA VAL A 165 8.16 -17.99 16.43
C VAL A 165 9.41 -17.18 16.78
N LEU A 166 9.35 -15.84 16.68
CA LEU A 166 10.51 -14.99 16.99
C LEU A 166 10.59 -14.54 18.45
N GLY A 167 9.50 -14.67 19.23
CA GLY A 167 9.41 -14.14 20.60
C GLY A 167 9.15 -12.63 20.66
N TYR A 168 9.17 -11.93 19.51
CA TYR A 168 8.93 -10.49 19.40
C TYR A 168 8.39 -10.14 18.00
N MET A 169 7.88 -8.93 17.83
CA MET A 169 7.57 -8.37 16.52
C MET A 169 8.61 -7.32 16.17
N PRO A 170 9.39 -7.50 15.10
CA PRO A 170 10.34 -6.49 14.64
C PRO A 170 9.63 -5.19 14.31
N LYS A 171 10.18 -4.06 14.76
CA LYS A 171 9.63 -2.75 14.46
C LYS A 171 9.84 -2.44 12.97
N HIS A 172 8.77 -2.03 12.30
CA HIS A 172 8.87 -1.51 10.93
C HIS A 172 9.53 -0.12 10.96
N PRO A 173 10.41 0.20 9.99
CA PRO A 173 10.93 1.56 9.80
C PRO A 173 9.78 2.57 9.61
N LYS A 174 10.02 3.84 9.99
CA LYS A 174 9.00 4.90 9.92
C LYS A 174 9.09 5.68 8.61
#